data_24c410dc5a08076da30e836a233d4b97
#
_entry.id   24c410dc5a08076da30e836a233d4b97
#
_cell.length_a   1.000
_cell.length_b   1.000
_cell.length_c   1.000
_cell.angle_alpha   90.00
_cell.angle_beta   90.00
_cell.angle_gamma   90.00
#
_symmetry.space_group_name_H-M   'P 1'
#
loop_
_entity.id
_entity.type
_entity.pdbx_description
1 polymer ?
#
loop_
_entity_poly.entity_id
_entity_poly.type
_entity_poly.pdbx_seq_one_letter_code
_entity_poly.pdbx_strand_id
1 'polypeptide(L)'
;MRLGIIYPLPPEPLDLEHTRFVDAGAIRYDLAGTDRVAGQARVTVLPPHVVHDGRAATDLGFRKRVLYLETSILAEELIGPAVDRPVVSDTDLRGDVAALHDALGCADDRLEAETRLAFVAERISRSLGVPAANRPARTAADLAERLRAHLDERLFEPVTIAAAAAAIGATPTQLARAFSSVFGIAPHAYVIGRRLEAARDRILRGQPLADVAAEVGFHDQAHLSRRFSQFLGATPGRFRGDGRPA
;
A
#
# COMPACT_ATOMS: atom_id res chain seq x y z
N MET A 1 19.46 6.15 -4.64
CA MET A 1 19.56 4.87 -5.36
C MET A 1 18.16 4.25 -5.43
N ARG A 2 17.73 3.70 -6.53
CA ARG A 2 16.33 3.23 -6.70
C ARG A 2 16.30 1.79 -7.16
N LEU A 3 15.45 0.99 -6.52
CA LEU A 3 15.12 -0.38 -6.89
C LEU A 3 13.86 -0.38 -7.76
N GLY A 4 13.86 -1.09 -8.88
CA GLY A 4 12.69 -1.25 -9.73
C GLY A 4 11.92 -2.52 -9.39
N ILE A 5 10.62 -2.40 -9.14
CA ILE A 5 9.70 -3.52 -9.02
C ILE A 5 8.78 -3.52 -10.24
N ILE A 6 8.78 -4.62 -10.97
CA ILE A 6 7.91 -4.82 -12.13
C ILE A 6 6.85 -5.85 -11.75
N TYR A 7 5.59 -5.53 -11.97
CA TYR A 7 4.51 -6.47 -11.80
C TYR A 7 3.42 -6.27 -12.87
N PRO A 8 2.73 -7.33 -13.31
CA PRO A 8 1.63 -7.23 -14.25
C PRO A 8 0.37 -6.72 -13.56
N LEU A 9 -0.48 -6.04 -14.32
CA LEU A 9 -1.81 -5.65 -13.88
C LEU A 9 -2.74 -6.88 -13.85
N PRO A 10 -3.73 -6.93 -12.92
CA PRO A 10 -4.79 -7.90 -13.00
C PRO A 10 -5.61 -7.70 -14.28
N PRO A 11 -6.19 -8.76 -14.85
CA PRO A 11 -7.19 -8.62 -15.88
C PRO A 11 -8.41 -7.95 -15.25
N GLU A 12 -8.66 -6.69 -15.58
CA GLU A 12 -9.93 -6.04 -15.25
C GLU A 12 -11.01 -6.52 -16.21
N PRO A 13 -12.28 -6.66 -15.75
CA PRO A 13 -13.38 -6.83 -16.67
C PRO A 13 -13.40 -5.61 -17.60
N LEU A 14 -13.46 -5.88 -18.89
CA LEU A 14 -13.48 -4.89 -19.97
C LEU A 14 -14.66 -3.95 -19.80
N ASP A 15 -14.43 -2.77 -19.21
CA ASP A 15 -15.30 -1.64 -19.41
C ASP A 15 -14.84 -0.95 -20.71
N LEU A 16 -15.63 -1.12 -21.76
CA LEU A 16 -15.25 -0.84 -23.16
C LEU A 16 -15.02 0.64 -23.47
N GLU A 17 -15.27 1.55 -22.54
CA GLU A 17 -15.10 2.99 -22.79
C GLU A 17 -13.74 3.55 -22.34
N HIS A 18 -12.96 2.85 -21.51
CA HIS A 18 -11.72 3.41 -20.95
C HIS A 18 -10.46 2.54 -21.06
N THR A 19 -10.49 1.34 -21.63
CA THR A 19 -9.32 0.47 -21.65
C THR A 19 -9.06 -0.16 -23.02
N ARG A 20 -8.16 0.44 -23.79
CA ARG A 20 -7.61 -0.16 -25.04
C ARG A 20 -6.35 -0.99 -24.78
N PHE A 21 -6.24 -1.68 -23.65
CA PHE A 21 -5.01 -2.44 -23.36
C PHE A 21 -5.34 -3.80 -22.76
N VAL A 22 -4.98 -4.82 -23.54
CA VAL A 22 -5.07 -6.23 -23.15
C VAL A 22 -3.89 -6.55 -22.23
N ASP A 23 -4.15 -6.99 -21.03
CA ASP A 23 -3.15 -7.52 -20.10
C ASP A 23 -2.70 -8.93 -20.52
N ALA A 24 -2.15 -9.05 -21.71
CA ALA A 24 -1.55 -10.27 -22.18
C ALA A 24 -0.13 -9.95 -22.63
N GLY A 25 0.87 -10.50 -21.95
CA GLY A 25 2.23 -10.33 -22.39
C GLY A 25 3.22 -10.87 -21.38
N ALA A 26 4.40 -11.17 -21.85
CA ALA A 26 5.55 -11.51 -21.03
C ALA A 26 6.70 -10.59 -21.41
N ILE A 27 7.51 -10.25 -20.41
CA ILE A 27 8.73 -9.48 -20.62
C ILE A 27 9.89 -10.48 -20.64
N ARG A 28 10.67 -10.44 -21.70
CA ARG A 28 12.00 -11.04 -21.72
C ARG A 28 13.00 -9.96 -21.32
N TYR A 29 13.87 -10.24 -20.38
CA TYR A 29 14.86 -9.30 -19.90
C TYR A 29 16.19 -10.02 -19.60
N ASP A 30 17.27 -9.31 -19.85
CA ASP A 30 18.59 -9.70 -19.37
C ASP A 30 18.81 -9.09 -17.98
N LEU A 31 19.36 -9.86 -17.08
CA LEU A 31 19.79 -9.38 -15.76
C LEU A 31 21.15 -9.98 -15.45
N ALA A 32 22.17 -9.14 -15.37
CA ALA A 32 23.56 -9.55 -15.16
C ALA A 32 24.06 -10.63 -16.13
N GLY A 33 23.69 -10.52 -17.42
CA GLY A 33 24.07 -11.46 -18.48
C GLY A 33 23.24 -12.76 -18.49
N THR A 34 22.14 -12.81 -17.76
CA THR A 34 21.23 -13.98 -17.75
C THR A 34 19.90 -13.60 -18.37
N ASP A 35 19.52 -14.27 -19.46
CA ASP A 35 18.21 -14.08 -20.13
C ASP A 35 17.09 -14.72 -19.30
N ARG A 36 16.05 -13.96 -19.00
CA ARG A 36 14.93 -14.34 -18.14
C ARG A 36 13.60 -13.93 -18.75
N VAL A 37 12.53 -14.60 -18.34
CA VAL A 37 11.16 -14.24 -18.74
C VAL A 37 10.31 -14.04 -17.49
N ALA A 38 9.67 -12.88 -17.41
CA ALA A 38 8.66 -12.60 -16.39
C ALA A 38 7.26 -12.67 -17.01
N GLY A 39 6.43 -13.56 -16.51
CA GLY A 39 5.04 -13.72 -16.90
C GLY A 39 4.05 -12.97 -15.98
N GLN A 40 2.76 -13.04 -16.33
CA GLN A 40 1.66 -12.23 -15.80
C GLN A 40 1.41 -12.30 -14.29
N ALA A 41 1.82 -13.35 -13.60
CA ALA A 41 1.42 -13.58 -12.20
C ALA A 41 2.50 -13.25 -11.17
N ARG A 42 3.64 -12.69 -11.56
CA ARG A 42 4.81 -12.61 -10.70
C ARG A 42 5.33 -11.18 -10.56
N VAL A 43 5.84 -10.85 -9.38
CA VAL A 43 6.57 -9.61 -9.13
C VAL A 43 8.04 -9.85 -9.39
N THR A 44 8.67 -8.98 -10.19
CA THR A 44 10.11 -9.02 -10.45
C THR A 44 10.78 -7.87 -9.73
N VAL A 45 11.80 -8.18 -8.94
CA VAL A 45 12.63 -7.21 -8.22
C VAL A 45 13.93 -7.03 -8.99
N LEU A 46 14.15 -5.80 -9.48
CA LEU A 46 15.37 -5.46 -10.22
C LEU A 46 16.29 -4.64 -9.32
N PRO A 47 17.44 -5.19 -8.91
CA PRO A 47 18.37 -4.50 -8.01
C PRO A 47 19.02 -3.29 -8.69
N PRO A 48 19.40 -2.25 -7.91
CA PRO A 48 20.12 -1.10 -8.41
C PRO A 48 21.53 -1.50 -8.87
N HIS A 49 22.11 -0.71 -9.78
CA HIS A 49 23.46 -0.88 -10.34
C HIS A 49 23.68 -2.18 -11.14
N VAL A 50 22.66 -3.00 -11.31
CA VAL A 50 22.74 -4.19 -12.17
C VAL A 50 22.16 -3.86 -13.54
N VAL A 51 22.96 -4.05 -14.57
CA VAL A 51 22.51 -3.80 -15.93
C VAL A 51 21.39 -4.76 -16.27
N HIS A 52 20.29 -4.21 -16.73
CA HIS A 52 19.15 -4.98 -17.22
C HIS A 52 18.50 -4.27 -18.40
N ASP A 53 18.02 -5.04 -19.34
CA ASP A 53 17.15 -4.58 -20.42
C ASP A 53 15.77 -5.26 -20.31
N GLY A 54 14.84 -4.83 -21.13
CA GLY A 54 13.52 -5.46 -21.16
C GLY A 54 12.85 -5.27 -22.49
N ARG A 55 12.44 -6.37 -23.12
CA ARG A 55 11.74 -6.40 -24.41
C ARG A 55 10.50 -7.29 -24.34
N ALA A 56 9.57 -7.07 -25.26
CA ALA A 56 8.42 -7.96 -25.39
C ALA A 56 8.89 -9.39 -25.69
N ALA A 57 8.34 -10.36 -24.95
CA ALA A 57 8.59 -11.77 -25.18
C ALA A 57 7.66 -12.34 -26.27
N THR A 58 6.61 -11.62 -26.66
CA THR A 58 5.63 -11.98 -27.69
C THR A 58 5.25 -10.77 -28.53
N ASP A 59 4.67 -10.99 -29.71
CA ASP A 59 4.22 -9.93 -30.63
C ASP A 59 3.06 -9.09 -30.07
N LEU A 60 2.40 -9.56 -29.00
CA LEU A 60 1.32 -8.85 -28.32
C LEU A 60 1.83 -7.70 -27.45
N GLY A 61 3.15 -7.55 -27.32
CA GLY A 61 3.74 -6.57 -26.44
C GLY A 61 3.60 -6.92 -24.96
N PHE A 62 3.77 -5.92 -24.09
CA PHE A 62 3.55 -6.05 -22.65
C PHE A 62 3.13 -4.72 -22.03
N ARG A 63 2.42 -4.80 -20.95
CA ARG A 63 2.15 -3.67 -20.06
C ARG A 63 2.70 -3.98 -18.67
N LYS A 64 3.40 -3.01 -18.09
CA LYS A 64 3.97 -3.15 -16.76
C LYS A 64 3.68 -1.90 -15.92
N ARG A 65 3.50 -2.08 -14.63
CA ARG A 65 3.69 -1.01 -13.63
C ARG A 65 5.08 -1.16 -13.03
N VAL A 66 5.71 -0.06 -12.69
CA VAL A 66 7.03 -0.05 -12.05
C VAL A 66 6.93 0.77 -10.78
N LEU A 67 7.37 0.19 -9.68
CA LEU A 67 7.54 0.88 -8.41
C LEU A 67 9.04 1.06 -8.19
N TYR A 68 9.49 2.31 -8.07
CA TYR A 68 10.87 2.61 -7.74
C TYR A 68 10.99 2.85 -6.24
N LEU A 69 11.76 2.01 -5.56
CA LEU A 69 12.03 2.12 -4.13
C LEU A 69 13.45 2.59 -3.88
N GLU A 70 13.60 3.44 -2.88
CA GLU A 70 14.93 3.83 -2.41
C GLU A 70 15.54 2.72 -1.55
N THR A 71 16.86 2.61 -1.53
CA THR A 71 17.58 1.60 -0.75
C THR A 71 17.45 1.77 0.77
N SER A 72 17.02 2.94 1.22
CA SER A 72 16.63 3.15 2.62
C SER A 72 15.38 2.34 3.03
N ILE A 73 14.57 1.90 2.05
CA ILE A 73 13.36 1.10 2.26
C ILE A 73 13.68 -0.39 2.22
N LEU A 74 14.58 -0.78 1.32
CA LEU A 74 15.05 -2.16 1.17
C LEU A 74 16.55 -2.19 1.37
N ALA A 75 17.00 -3.05 2.28
CA ALA A 75 18.41 -3.17 2.65
C ALA A 75 19.30 -3.55 1.45
N GLU A 76 20.53 -3.04 1.42
CA GLU A 76 21.50 -3.31 0.34
C GLU A 76 21.85 -4.80 0.24
N GLU A 77 21.73 -5.54 1.33
CA GLU A 77 21.91 -7.00 1.39
C GLU A 77 20.96 -7.77 0.48
N LEU A 78 19.85 -7.14 0.04
CA LEU A 78 18.90 -7.72 -0.92
C LEU A 78 19.40 -7.73 -2.36
N ILE A 79 20.45 -6.97 -2.70
CA ILE A 79 20.96 -6.85 -4.09
C ILE A 79 21.38 -8.22 -4.62
N GLY A 80 22.24 -8.93 -3.92
CA GLY A 80 22.71 -10.28 -4.33
C GLY A 80 21.56 -11.27 -4.50
N PRO A 81 20.75 -11.51 -3.46
CA PRO A 81 19.57 -12.37 -3.56
C PRO A 81 18.60 -11.99 -4.68
N ALA A 82 18.42 -10.69 -4.98
CA ALA A 82 17.55 -10.23 -6.07
C ALA A 82 18.18 -10.46 -7.47
N VAL A 83 19.50 -10.49 -7.59
CA VAL A 83 20.16 -10.89 -8.85
C VAL A 83 19.95 -12.39 -9.09
N ASP A 84 20.13 -13.21 -8.07
CA ASP A 84 20.00 -14.67 -8.18
C ASP A 84 18.56 -15.10 -8.41
N ARG A 85 17.63 -14.53 -7.69
CA ARG A 85 16.19 -14.86 -7.69
C ARG A 85 15.33 -13.61 -7.83
N PRO A 86 15.35 -12.93 -8.99
CA PRO A 86 14.62 -11.67 -9.18
C PRO A 86 13.10 -11.84 -9.17
N VAL A 87 12.60 -13.04 -9.44
CA VAL A 87 11.16 -13.34 -9.47
C VAL A 87 10.71 -13.80 -8.10
N VAL A 88 9.87 -13.01 -7.46
CA VAL A 88 9.26 -13.33 -6.17
C VAL A 88 7.97 -14.13 -6.40
N SER A 89 7.91 -15.31 -5.78
CA SER A 89 6.80 -16.26 -5.92
C SER A 89 5.69 -16.09 -4.86
N ASP A 90 5.72 -15.01 -4.08
CA ASP A 90 4.67 -14.68 -3.12
C ASP A 90 3.42 -14.18 -3.87
N THR A 91 2.34 -14.95 -3.82
CA THR A 91 1.09 -14.66 -4.53
C THR A 91 0.39 -13.40 -4.04
N ASP A 92 0.55 -13.06 -2.77
CA ASP A 92 -0.09 -11.90 -2.16
C ASP A 92 0.68 -10.61 -2.46
N LEU A 93 1.99 -10.71 -2.68
CA LEU A 93 2.84 -9.54 -2.96
C LEU A 93 2.33 -8.73 -4.14
N ARG A 94 1.79 -9.38 -5.17
CA ARG A 94 1.22 -8.69 -6.33
C ARG A 94 0.02 -7.82 -5.94
N GLY A 95 -0.87 -8.36 -5.12
CA GLY A 95 -2.03 -7.63 -4.60
C GLY A 95 -1.61 -6.44 -3.73
N ASP A 96 -0.62 -6.63 -2.86
CA ASP A 96 -0.08 -5.58 -2.00
C ASP A 96 0.58 -4.46 -2.81
N VAL A 97 1.34 -4.79 -3.87
CA VAL A 97 1.97 -3.78 -4.76
C VAL A 97 0.90 -3.05 -5.58
N ALA A 98 -0.14 -3.73 -6.06
CA ALA A 98 -1.25 -3.08 -6.76
C ALA A 98 -1.98 -2.09 -5.84
N ALA A 99 -2.33 -2.50 -4.65
CA ALA A 99 -2.97 -1.65 -3.66
C ALA A 99 -2.09 -0.47 -3.20
N LEU A 100 -0.76 -0.66 -3.14
CA LEU A 100 0.18 0.44 -2.92
C LEU A 100 0.15 1.44 -4.07
N HIS A 101 0.12 0.99 -5.31
CA HIS A 101 0.00 1.89 -6.46
C HIS A 101 -1.28 2.71 -6.46
N ASP A 102 -2.40 2.09 -6.08
CA ASP A 102 -3.69 2.76 -6.00
C ASP A 102 -3.66 3.83 -4.88
N ALA A 103 -3.06 3.51 -3.73
CA ALA A 103 -2.88 4.47 -2.64
C ALA A 103 -1.95 5.63 -3.03
N LEU A 104 -0.88 5.38 -3.80
CA LEU A 104 0.02 6.42 -4.31
C LEU A 104 -0.65 7.35 -5.33
N GLY A 105 -1.68 6.88 -6.03
CA GLY A 105 -2.50 7.68 -6.93
C GLY A 105 -3.44 8.66 -6.22
N CYS A 106 -3.63 8.51 -4.91
CA CYS A 106 -4.46 9.36 -4.08
C CYS A 106 -3.56 10.16 -3.13
N ALA A 107 -3.41 11.46 -3.36
CA ALA A 107 -2.55 12.33 -2.54
C ALA A 107 -2.90 12.30 -1.04
N ASP A 108 -4.12 11.89 -0.72
CA ASP A 108 -4.72 11.96 0.60
C ASP A 108 -4.57 10.67 1.43
N ASP A 109 -4.09 9.60 0.79
CA ASP A 109 -3.96 8.28 1.40
C ASP A 109 -2.51 7.99 1.84
N ARG A 110 -1.76 9.02 2.23
CA ARG A 110 -0.33 8.90 2.54
C ARG A 110 -0.03 7.85 3.62
N LEU A 111 -0.80 7.82 4.70
CA LEU A 111 -0.63 6.80 5.74
C LEU A 111 -0.88 5.39 5.20
N GLU A 112 -1.86 5.24 4.30
CA GLU A 112 -2.13 3.97 3.63
C GLU A 112 -0.97 3.56 2.73
N ALA A 113 -0.48 4.48 1.88
CA ALA A 113 0.65 4.22 1.00
C ALA A 113 1.91 3.81 1.78
N GLU A 114 2.26 4.53 2.85
CA GLU A 114 3.40 4.21 3.70
C GLU A 114 3.23 2.87 4.45
N THR A 115 2.03 2.58 4.94
CA THR A 115 1.73 1.30 5.60
C THR A 115 1.86 0.13 4.63
N ARG A 116 1.30 0.27 3.41
CA ARG A 116 1.40 -0.76 2.36
C ARG A 116 2.83 -0.94 1.89
N LEU A 117 3.57 0.15 1.74
CA LEU A 117 5.00 0.10 1.42
C LEU A 117 5.79 -0.70 2.45
N ALA A 118 5.51 -0.52 3.74
CA ALA A 118 6.15 -1.28 4.80
C ALA A 118 5.87 -2.79 4.68
N PHE A 119 4.65 -3.19 4.34
CA PHE A 119 4.31 -4.61 4.11
C PHE A 119 4.97 -5.16 2.84
N VAL A 120 4.96 -4.41 1.73
CA VAL A 120 5.63 -4.80 0.48
C VAL A 120 7.13 -5.02 0.73
N ALA A 121 7.79 -4.08 1.41
CA ALA A 121 9.22 -4.20 1.74
C ALA A 121 9.52 -5.43 2.60
N GLU A 122 8.68 -5.72 3.59
CA GLU A 122 8.83 -6.91 4.43
C GLU A 122 8.66 -8.21 3.64
N ARG A 123 7.64 -8.31 2.77
CA ARG A 123 7.41 -9.50 1.94
C ARG A 123 8.56 -9.77 0.98
N ILE A 124 9.08 -8.72 0.34
CA ILE A 124 10.24 -8.82 -0.54
C ILE A 124 11.45 -9.34 0.25
N SER A 125 11.75 -8.73 1.39
CA SER A 125 12.89 -9.12 2.24
C SER A 125 12.79 -10.57 2.69
N ARG A 126 11.62 -10.99 3.13
CA ARG A 126 11.35 -12.38 3.54
C ARG A 126 11.49 -13.35 2.37
N SER A 127 10.95 -13.01 1.20
CA SER A 127 10.99 -13.88 0.01
C SER A 127 12.40 -14.04 -0.54
N LEU A 128 13.25 -13.03 -0.37
CA LEU A 128 14.66 -13.07 -0.76
C LEU A 128 15.57 -13.64 0.34
N GLY A 129 15.01 -14.04 1.49
CA GLY A 129 15.74 -14.72 2.55
C GLY A 129 16.61 -13.79 3.42
N VAL A 130 16.35 -12.47 3.40
CA VAL A 130 17.05 -11.51 4.26
C VAL A 130 16.19 -11.25 5.50
N PRO A 131 16.67 -11.54 6.71
CA PRO A 131 15.93 -11.26 7.94
C PRO A 131 15.71 -9.76 8.10
N ALA A 132 14.53 -9.38 8.58
CA ALA A 132 14.30 -7.99 9.01
C ALA A 132 15.32 -7.62 10.09
N ALA A 133 15.94 -6.44 9.98
CA ALA A 133 16.96 -5.98 10.91
C ALA A 133 16.48 -6.09 12.36
N ASN A 134 17.20 -6.87 13.14
CA ASN A 134 16.88 -7.18 14.53
C ASN A 134 17.29 -5.99 15.42
N ARG A 135 16.34 -5.07 15.73
CA ARG A 135 16.53 -4.11 16.83
C ARG A 135 16.05 -4.75 18.14
N PRO A 136 16.66 -4.38 19.29
CA PRO A 136 16.31 -4.95 20.57
C PRO A 136 14.82 -4.82 20.89
N ALA A 137 14.28 -5.93 21.37
CA ALA A 137 12.87 -6.24 21.40
C ALA A 137 12.08 -5.38 22.39
N ARG A 138 11.42 -4.35 21.90
CA ARG A 138 10.12 -4.00 22.45
C ARG A 138 9.13 -5.08 22.04
N THR A 139 8.24 -5.48 22.92
CA THR A 139 7.21 -6.47 22.57
C THR A 139 6.32 -5.90 21.46
N ALA A 140 5.79 -6.76 20.60
CA ALA A 140 4.84 -6.32 19.57
C ALA A 140 3.64 -5.60 20.20
N ALA A 141 3.20 -6.01 21.39
CA ALA A 141 2.14 -5.36 22.14
C ALA A 141 2.48 -3.91 22.53
N ASP A 142 3.70 -3.66 23.07
CA ASP A 142 4.12 -2.30 23.44
C ASP A 142 4.18 -1.38 22.21
N LEU A 143 4.75 -1.86 21.10
CA LEU A 143 4.81 -1.07 19.86
C LEU A 143 3.43 -0.77 19.29
N ALA A 144 2.52 -1.75 19.32
CA ALA A 144 1.16 -1.60 18.82
C ALA A 144 0.36 -0.59 19.65
N GLU A 145 0.45 -0.67 20.98
CA GLU A 145 -0.25 0.26 21.87
C GLU A 145 0.29 1.69 21.78
N ARG A 146 1.61 1.85 21.66
CA ARG A 146 2.22 3.17 21.46
C ARG A 146 1.83 3.77 20.12
N LEU A 147 1.78 2.96 19.05
CA LEU A 147 1.29 3.43 17.77
C LEU A 147 -0.20 3.80 17.86
N ARG A 148 -1.03 3.00 18.51
CA ARG A 148 -2.44 3.32 18.71
C ARG A 148 -2.62 4.65 19.43
N ALA A 149 -1.93 4.86 20.54
CA ALA A 149 -1.97 6.12 21.29
C ALA A 149 -1.54 7.31 20.42
N HIS A 150 -0.46 7.17 19.66
CA HIS A 150 0.01 8.21 18.74
C HIS A 150 -1.00 8.55 17.64
N LEU A 151 -1.69 7.54 17.09
CA LEU A 151 -2.73 7.72 16.07
C LEU A 151 -4.00 8.35 16.66
N ASP A 152 -4.40 7.96 17.88
CA ASP A 152 -5.57 8.51 18.58
C ASP A 152 -5.37 9.99 18.93
N GLU A 153 -4.18 10.38 19.42
CA GLU A 153 -3.84 11.77 19.72
C GLU A 153 -3.91 12.69 18.49
N ARG A 154 -3.65 12.15 17.31
CA ARG A 154 -3.58 12.89 16.03
C ARG A 154 -4.62 12.44 15.04
N LEU A 155 -5.76 11.93 15.51
CA LEU A 155 -6.75 11.24 14.68
C LEU A 155 -7.23 12.08 13.49
N PHE A 156 -7.42 13.37 13.69
CA PHE A 156 -7.95 14.29 12.65
C PHE A 156 -6.86 15.09 11.94
N GLU A 157 -5.58 14.84 12.28
CA GLU A 157 -4.43 15.48 11.65
C GLU A 157 -3.84 14.59 10.54
N PRO A 158 -3.05 15.16 9.63
CA PRO A 158 -2.23 14.36 8.72
C PRO A 158 -1.22 13.50 9.50
N VAL A 159 -1.34 12.18 9.43
CA VAL A 159 -0.44 11.23 10.11
C VAL A 159 0.28 10.37 9.10
N THR A 160 1.56 10.10 9.36
CA THR A 160 2.38 9.17 8.58
C THR A 160 2.99 8.09 9.47
N ILE A 161 3.17 6.89 8.93
CA ILE A 161 3.82 5.81 9.70
C ILE A 161 5.30 6.13 9.95
N ALA A 162 5.93 6.88 9.04
CA ALA A 162 7.31 7.31 9.18
C ALA A 162 7.49 8.28 10.37
N ALA A 163 6.61 9.27 10.52
CA ALA A 163 6.63 10.20 11.65
C ALA A 163 6.37 9.46 12.98
N ALA A 164 5.39 8.55 13.00
CA ALA A 164 5.12 7.70 14.17
C ALA A 164 6.34 6.83 14.51
N ALA A 165 7.01 6.26 13.52
CA ALA A 165 8.19 5.43 13.71
C ALA A 165 9.35 6.22 14.34
N ALA A 166 9.59 7.44 13.87
CA ALA A 166 10.60 8.34 14.43
C ALA A 166 10.28 8.68 15.90
N ALA A 167 9.02 9.03 16.21
CA ALA A 167 8.58 9.39 17.56
C ALA A 167 8.65 8.20 18.54
N ILE A 168 8.35 6.98 18.07
CA ILE A 168 8.31 5.78 18.90
C ILE A 168 9.70 5.12 19.01
N GLY A 169 10.64 5.43 18.11
CA GLY A 169 11.97 4.81 18.07
C GLY A 169 11.93 3.39 17.52
N ALA A 170 11.14 3.17 16.45
CA ALA A 170 11.00 1.91 15.74
C ALA A 170 11.11 2.14 14.23
N THR A 171 11.05 1.08 13.43
CA THR A 171 10.92 1.22 11.98
C THR A 171 9.45 1.21 11.55
N PRO A 172 9.08 1.82 10.41
CA PRO A 172 7.74 1.74 9.84
C PRO A 172 7.21 0.31 9.74
N THR A 173 8.05 -0.61 9.26
CA THR A 173 7.73 -2.03 9.13
C THR A 173 7.43 -2.69 10.48
N GLN A 174 8.24 -2.41 11.51
CA GLN A 174 8.00 -2.94 12.86
C GLN A 174 6.67 -2.46 13.43
N LEU A 175 6.36 -1.16 13.29
CA LEU A 175 5.09 -0.60 13.77
C LEU A 175 3.88 -1.16 13.03
N ALA A 176 3.91 -1.17 11.70
CA ALA A 176 2.80 -1.67 10.89
C ALA A 176 2.51 -3.15 11.20
N ARG A 177 3.57 -3.97 11.31
CA ARG A 177 3.46 -5.39 11.65
C ARG A 177 2.95 -5.62 13.08
N ALA A 178 3.53 -4.92 14.05
CA ALA A 178 3.12 -5.03 15.45
C ALA A 178 1.64 -4.67 15.61
N PHE A 179 1.23 -3.55 15.03
CA PHE A 179 -0.15 -3.09 15.06
C PHE A 179 -1.12 -4.10 14.44
N SER A 180 -0.82 -4.58 13.22
CA SER A 180 -1.68 -5.55 12.54
C SER A 180 -1.72 -6.90 13.24
N SER A 181 -0.61 -7.33 13.87
CA SER A 181 -0.56 -8.57 14.65
C SER A 181 -1.41 -8.51 15.92
N VAL A 182 -1.44 -7.35 16.60
CA VAL A 182 -2.15 -7.18 17.86
C VAL A 182 -3.64 -6.84 17.65
N PHE A 183 -3.92 -5.93 16.72
CA PHE A 183 -5.27 -5.43 16.49
C PHE A 183 -6.02 -6.09 15.32
N GLY A 184 -5.35 -6.93 14.52
CA GLY A 184 -5.96 -7.63 13.39
C GLY A 184 -6.24 -6.76 12.16
N ILE A 185 -5.92 -5.46 12.21
CA ILE A 185 -6.16 -4.49 11.13
C ILE A 185 -4.91 -3.62 10.90
N ALA A 186 -4.76 -3.11 9.70
CA ALA A 186 -3.65 -2.21 9.37
C ALA A 186 -3.85 -0.82 10.01
N PRO A 187 -2.75 -0.09 10.35
CA PRO A 187 -2.83 1.24 10.97
C PRO A 187 -3.71 2.23 10.21
N HIS A 188 -3.61 2.28 8.87
CA HIS A 188 -4.43 3.16 8.05
C HIS A 188 -5.93 2.81 8.13
N ALA A 189 -6.27 1.52 8.13
CA ALA A 189 -7.66 1.07 8.25
C ALA A 189 -8.25 1.45 9.61
N TYR A 190 -7.45 1.38 10.68
CA TYR A 190 -7.83 1.87 12.00
C TYR A 190 -8.17 3.36 11.98
N VAL A 191 -7.29 4.21 11.45
CA VAL A 191 -7.52 5.66 11.38
C VAL A 191 -8.75 5.99 10.53
N ILE A 192 -8.89 5.37 9.36
CA ILE A 192 -10.07 5.58 8.50
C ILE A 192 -11.36 5.17 9.23
N GLY A 193 -11.39 3.99 9.88
CA GLY A 193 -12.54 3.54 10.66
C GLY A 193 -12.96 4.55 11.73
N ARG A 194 -11.99 5.03 12.54
CA ARG A 194 -12.21 6.02 13.60
C ARG A 194 -12.73 7.37 13.05
N ARG A 195 -12.16 7.84 11.92
CA ARG A 195 -12.64 9.06 11.24
C ARG A 195 -14.05 8.90 10.70
N LEU A 196 -14.38 7.73 10.15
CA LEU A 196 -15.73 7.44 9.66
C LEU A 196 -16.75 7.34 10.78
N GLU A 197 -16.40 6.80 11.95
CA GLU A 197 -17.25 6.84 13.16
C GLU A 197 -17.57 8.29 13.55
N ALA A 198 -16.55 9.15 13.61
CA ALA A 198 -16.73 10.56 13.92
C ALA A 198 -17.54 11.32 12.83
N ALA A 199 -17.35 10.97 11.56
CA ALA A 199 -18.11 11.52 10.45
C ALA A 199 -19.59 11.14 10.50
N ARG A 200 -19.88 9.88 10.82
CA ARG A 200 -21.24 9.33 10.89
C ARG A 200 -22.17 10.19 11.72
N ASP A 201 -21.75 10.52 12.94
CA ASP A 201 -22.56 11.31 13.87
C ASP A 201 -22.84 12.72 13.35
N ARG A 202 -21.86 13.33 12.66
CA ARG A 202 -22.00 14.66 12.05
C ARG A 202 -22.93 14.64 10.84
N ILE A 203 -22.81 13.62 10.01
CA ILE A 203 -23.67 13.40 8.83
C ILE A 203 -25.14 13.22 9.27
N LEU A 204 -25.40 12.44 10.32
CA LEU A 204 -26.75 12.26 10.86
C LEU A 204 -27.34 13.56 11.45
N ARG A 205 -26.50 14.44 11.98
CA ARG A 205 -26.92 15.78 12.44
C ARG A 205 -27.16 16.77 11.29
N GLY A 206 -26.97 16.34 10.04
CA GLY A 206 -27.24 17.14 8.85
C GLY A 206 -26.14 18.11 8.43
N GLN A 207 -24.93 18.02 9.01
CA GLN A 207 -23.81 18.87 8.64
C GLN A 207 -23.45 18.70 7.14
N PRO A 208 -22.99 19.76 6.46
CA PRO A 208 -22.50 19.67 5.08
C PRO A 208 -21.31 18.71 4.99
N LEU A 209 -21.29 17.86 3.96
CA LEU A 209 -20.26 16.82 3.83
C LEU A 209 -18.85 17.38 3.68
N ALA A 210 -18.71 18.56 3.07
CA ALA A 210 -17.42 19.23 2.93
C ALA A 210 -16.85 19.64 4.30
N ASP A 211 -17.70 20.19 5.18
CA ASP A 211 -17.32 20.60 6.53
C ASP A 211 -16.99 19.37 7.38
N VAL A 212 -17.81 18.32 7.30
CA VAL A 212 -17.54 17.03 7.97
C VAL A 212 -16.20 16.48 7.54
N ALA A 213 -15.89 16.46 6.22
CA ALA A 213 -14.62 15.94 5.72
C ALA A 213 -13.42 16.69 6.34
N ALA A 214 -13.46 18.02 6.34
CA ALA A 214 -12.41 18.85 6.91
C ALA A 214 -12.24 18.62 8.43
N GLU A 215 -13.34 18.57 9.19
CA GLU A 215 -13.31 18.39 10.64
C GLU A 215 -12.80 17.03 11.11
N VAL A 216 -13.04 15.97 10.33
CA VAL A 216 -12.64 14.62 10.71
C VAL A 216 -11.38 14.14 9.97
N GLY A 217 -10.64 15.06 9.33
CA GLY A 217 -9.32 14.82 8.78
C GLY A 217 -9.30 14.08 7.43
N PHE A 218 -10.40 14.13 6.65
CA PHE A 218 -10.34 13.77 5.23
C PHE A 218 -9.90 14.98 4.40
N HIS A 219 -9.20 14.72 3.31
CA HIS A 219 -8.71 15.78 2.43
C HIS A 219 -9.87 16.62 1.83
N ASP A 220 -10.90 15.93 1.35
CA ASP A 220 -12.10 16.57 0.79
C ASP A 220 -13.34 15.69 0.93
N GLN A 221 -14.48 16.22 0.48
CA GLN A 221 -15.75 15.52 0.46
C GLN A 221 -15.73 14.26 -0.41
N ALA A 222 -15.00 14.26 -1.52
CA ALA A 222 -14.94 13.12 -2.43
C ALA A 222 -14.18 11.96 -1.79
N HIS A 223 -13.07 12.25 -1.10
CA HIS A 223 -12.33 11.27 -0.30
C HIS A 223 -13.20 10.67 0.81
N LEU A 224 -13.86 11.52 1.62
CA LEU A 224 -14.80 11.05 2.64
C LEU A 224 -15.87 10.14 2.02
N SER A 225 -16.53 10.57 0.93
CA SER A 225 -17.62 9.81 0.31
C SER A 225 -17.17 8.46 -0.24
N ARG A 226 -16.00 8.41 -0.86
CA ARG A 226 -15.40 7.17 -1.36
C ARG A 226 -15.12 6.18 -0.21
N ARG A 227 -14.43 6.64 0.85
CA ARG A 227 -14.11 5.82 2.02
C ARG A 227 -15.36 5.40 2.78
N PHE A 228 -16.32 6.29 2.95
CA PHE A 228 -17.59 6.00 3.59
C PHE A 228 -18.35 4.88 2.87
N SER A 229 -18.45 4.95 1.53
CA SER A 229 -19.12 3.93 0.73
C SER A 229 -18.38 2.60 0.76
N GLN A 230 -17.05 2.59 0.75
CA GLN A 230 -16.22 1.38 0.84
C GLN A 230 -16.40 0.65 2.18
N PHE A 231 -16.46 1.39 3.29
CA PHE A 231 -16.52 0.81 4.63
C PHE A 231 -17.95 0.49 5.09
N LEU A 232 -18.94 1.29 4.71
CA LEU A 232 -20.31 1.18 5.21
C LEU A 232 -21.31 0.67 4.15
N GLY A 233 -20.85 0.45 2.92
CA GLY A 233 -21.70 -0.09 1.84
C GLY A 233 -22.77 0.87 1.31
N ALA A 234 -22.82 2.12 1.80
CA ALA A 234 -23.79 3.14 1.39
C ALA A 234 -23.13 4.50 1.28
N THR A 235 -23.59 5.34 0.36
CA THR A 235 -23.11 6.73 0.25
C THR A 235 -23.57 7.56 1.44
N PRO A 236 -22.81 8.62 1.85
CA PRO A 236 -23.21 9.51 2.94
C PRO A 236 -24.58 10.14 2.75
N GLY A 237 -24.97 10.45 1.50
CA GLY A 237 -26.29 11.01 1.18
C GLY A 237 -27.42 10.05 1.43
N ARG A 238 -27.25 8.77 1.01
CA ARG A 238 -28.22 7.72 1.28
C ARG A 238 -28.32 7.42 2.77
N PHE A 239 -27.20 7.36 3.44
CA PHE A 239 -27.14 7.13 4.89
C PHE A 239 -27.87 8.21 5.69
N ARG A 240 -27.82 9.46 5.26
CA ARG A 240 -28.58 10.58 5.85
C ARG A 240 -30.09 10.42 5.63
N GLY A 241 -30.52 9.91 4.46
CA GLY A 241 -31.93 9.71 4.11
C GLY A 241 -32.57 8.51 4.82
N ASP A 242 -31.82 7.41 4.94
CA ASP A 242 -32.29 6.16 5.60
C ASP A 242 -32.35 6.30 7.14
N GLY A 243 -31.73 7.31 7.72
CA GLY A 243 -31.75 7.63 9.15
C GLY A 243 -32.91 8.50 9.62
N ARG A 244 -33.86 8.87 8.77
CA ARG A 244 -35.12 9.49 9.18
C ARG A 244 -36.13 8.39 9.53
N PRO A 245 -36.58 8.32 10.80
CA PRO A 245 -37.76 7.54 11.10
C PRO A 245 -38.94 8.12 10.32
N ALA A 246 -39.72 7.25 9.71
CA ALA A 246 -41.00 7.58 9.07
C ALA A 246 -41.99 8.11 10.12
#